data_3d8b338b8c3af365b1d0270bee129eb3
#
_entry.id   3d8b338b8c3af365b1d0270bee129eb3
#
_cell.length_a   1.000
_cell.length_b   1.000
_cell.length_c   1.000
_cell.angle_alpha   90.00
_cell.angle_beta   90.00
_cell.angle_gamma   90.00
#
_symmetry.space_group_name_H-M   'P 1'
#
loop_
_entity.id
_entity.type
_entity.pdbx_description
1 polymer ?
#
loop_
_entity_poly.entity_id
_entity_poly.type
_entity_poly.pdbx_seq_one_letter_code
_entity_poly.pdbx_strand_id
1 'polypeptide(L)'
;MGNMRKKIAFLAGAISFDNQNRVIDGVLRRAAEFDTDVFIFTCFVNYDESEENKVGAFQIMELPDLTTYDGVIVMKNSIQYEPASNSLMNRIKESRIPAVSVDEYIDGMHNVGISDYNSQKRIVEHL
;
A
#
# COMPACT_ATOMS: atom_id res chain seq x y z
N MET A 1 -25.20 15.42 -15.59
CA MET A 1 -24.05 15.42 -14.67
C MET A 1 -23.18 14.24 -14.94
N GLY A 2 -21.91 14.48 -15.17
CA GLY A 2 -20.95 13.40 -15.32
C GLY A 2 -20.80 12.61 -14.01
N ASN A 3 -20.62 11.31 -14.11
CA ASN A 3 -20.29 10.50 -12.96
C ASN A 3 -18.91 10.90 -12.45
N MET A 4 -18.84 11.22 -11.17
CA MET A 4 -17.54 11.43 -10.54
C MET A 4 -16.78 10.11 -10.54
N ARG A 5 -15.57 10.14 -11.06
CA ARG A 5 -14.71 8.97 -11.02
C ARG A 5 -14.36 8.67 -9.57
N LYS A 6 -14.30 7.40 -9.23
CA LYS A 6 -13.81 6.98 -7.93
C LYS A 6 -12.30 7.21 -7.84
N LYS A 7 -11.82 7.45 -6.63
CA LYS A 7 -10.41 7.70 -6.36
C LYS A 7 -9.91 6.73 -5.30
N ILE A 8 -8.80 6.08 -5.60
CA ILE A 8 -8.11 5.19 -4.66
C ILE A 8 -6.71 5.75 -4.40
N ALA A 9 -6.33 5.81 -3.13
CA ALA A 9 -4.97 6.10 -2.73
C ALA A 9 -4.18 4.80 -2.62
N PHE A 10 -3.03 4.72 -3.27
CA PHE A 10 -2.11 3.60 -3.18
C PHE A 10 -0.84 4.07 -2.46
N LEU A 11 -0.55 3.47 -1.32
CA LEU A 11 0.55 3.87 -0.45
C LEU A 11 1.55 2.74 -0.34
N ALA A 12 2.76 2.98 -0.81
CA ALA A 12 3.85 2.02 -0.78
C ALA A 12 5.18 2.74 -0.56
N GLY A 13 6.15 2.05 0.00
CA GLY A 13 7.51 2.55 0.12
C GLY A 13 8.20 2.56 -1.23
N ALA A 14 9.28 1.83 -1.38
CA ALA A 14 10.02 1.79 -2.64
C ALA A 14 9.25 1.01 -3.72
N ILE A 15 9.02 1.61 -4.87
CA ILE A 15 8.40 0.94 -6.03
C ILE A 15 9.43 0.45 -7.04
N SER A 16 10.71 0.51 -6.70
CA SER A 16 11.80 0.06 -7.56
C SER A 16 11.94 -1.46 -7.64
N PHE A 17 11.26 -2.19 -6.78
CA PHE A 17 11.30 -3.65 -6.78
C PHE A 17 10.22 -4.21 -7.70
N ASP A 18 10.55 -5.28 -8.42
CA ASP A 18 9.64 -5.94 -9.36
C ASP A 18 8.30 -6.31 -8.73
N ASN A 19 8.34 -6.71 -7.47
CA ASN A 19 7.15 -7.15 -6.77
C ASN A 19 6.12 -6.03 -6.61
N GLN A 20 6.56 -4.87 -6.16
CA GLN A 20 5.69 -3.70 -6.03
C GLN A 20 5.16 -3.24 -7.39
N ASN A 21 6.02 -3.26 -8.41
CA ASN A 21 5.63 -2.88 -9.76
C ASN A 21 4.55 -3.78 -10.33
N ARG A 22 4.61 -5.08 -10.07
CA ARG A 22 3.58 -6.03 -10.50
C ARG A 22 2.24 -5.76 -9.82
N VAL A 23 2.26 -5.46 -8.53
CA VAL A 23 1.05 -5.12 -7.78
C VAL A 23 0.44 -3.84 -8.33
N ILE A 24 1.25 -2.82 -8.53
CA ILE A 24 0.79 -1.54 -9.09
C ILE A 24 0.18 -1.74 -10.49
N ASP A 25 0.85 -2.49 -11.34
CA ASP A 25 0.36 -2.77 -12.69
C ASP A 25 -1.01 -3.46 -12.65
N GLY A 26 -1.18 -4.46 -11.79
CA GLY A 26 -2.46 -5.13 -11.60
C GLY A 26 -3.55 -4.20 -11.10
N VAL A 27 -3.23 -3.34 -10.15
CA VAL A 27 -4.17 -2.35 -9.61
C VAL A 27 -4.59 -1.37 -10.70
N LEU A 28 -3.64 -0.85 -11.48
CA LEU A 28 -3.93 0.12 -12.53
C LEU A 28 -4.79 -0.48 -13.64
N ARG A 29 -4.51 -1.71 -14.04
CA ARG A 29 -5.32 -2.42 -15.06
C ARG A 29 -6.75 -2.60 -14.60
N ARG A 30 -6.93 -3.03 -13.37
CA ARG A 30 -8.27 -3.28 -12.82
C ARG A 30 -9.02 -1.98 -12.59
N ALA A 31 -8.34 -0.95 -12.11
CA ALA A 31 -8.94 0.37 -11.91
C ALA A 31 -9.46 0.96 -13.22
N ALA A 32 -8.73 0.77 -14.31
CA ALA A 32 -9.15 1.24 -15.63
C ALA A 32 -10.48 0.61 -16.07
N GLU A 33 -10.70 -0.66 -15.74
CA GLU A 33 -11.96 -1.36 -16.04
C GLU A 33 -13.16 -0.76 -15.30
N PHE A 34 -12.94 -0.12 -14.16
CA PHE A 34 -13.99 0.45 -13.31
C PHE A 34 -13.99 1.98 -13.31
N ASP A 35 -13.33 2.61 -14.27
CA ASP A 35 -13.26 4.08 -14.35
C ASP A 35 -12.81 4.71 -13.03
N THR A 36 -11.80 4.13 -12.43
CA THR A 36 -11.26 4.54 -11.13
C THR A 36 -9.86 5.13 -11.30
N ASP A 37 -9.64 6.29 -10.70
CA ASP A 37 -8.32 6.92 -10.68
C ASP A 37 -7.52 6.40 -9.48
N VAL A 38 -6.25 6.11 -9.70
CA VAL A 38 -5.34 5.64 -8.66
C VAL A 38 -4.26 6.69 -8.44
N PHE A 39 -4.15 7.16 -7.21
CA PHE A 39 -3.13 8.12 -6.79
C PHE A 39 -2.06 7.37 -6.01
N ILE A 40 -0.84 7.33 -6.55
CA ILE A 40 0.25 6.55 -5.99
C ILE A 40 1.16 7.47 -5.17
N PHE A 41 1.27 7.16 -3.89
CA PHE A 41 2.16 7.86 -2.96
C PHE A 41 3.30 6.92 -2.59
N THR A 42 4.50 7.27 -3.01
CA THR A 42 5.68 6.43 -2.81
C THR A 42 6.91 7.26 -2.50
N CYS A 43 7.89 6.63 -1.90
CA CYS A 43 9.16 7.27 -1.61
C CYS A 43 10.31 6.31 -1.89
N PHE A 44 11.49 6.87 -2.17
CA PHE A 44 12.71 6.12 -2.34
C PHE A 44 13.63 6.44 -1.17
N VAL A 45 13.95 5.43 -0.37
CA VAL A 45 14.86 5.56 0.75
C VAL A 45 15.85 4.40 0.71
N ASN A 46 17.14 4.72 0.76
CA ASN A 46 18.17 3.72 0.91
C ASN A 46 18.27 3.31 2.39
N TYR A 47 18.68 2.07 2.64
CA TYR A 47 18.81 1.58 4.00
C TYR A 47 19.83 2.36 4.85
N ASP A 48 20.80 2.97 4.18
CA ASP A 48 21.89 3.74 4.82
C ASP A 48 21.56 5.23 5.00
N GLU A 49 20.32 5.64 4.70
CA GLU A 49 19.91 7.02 4.85
C GLU A 49 19.88 7.46 6.32
N SER A 50 20.21 8.72 6.56
CA SER A 50 20.09 9.30 7.90
C SER A 50 18.63 9.37 8.35
N GLU A 51 18.40 9.41 9.66
CA GLU A 51 17.04 9.55 10.20
C GLU A 51 16.33 10.80 9.66
N GLU A 52 17.06 11.92 9.52
CA GLU A 52 16.51 13.16 8.98
C GLU A 52 16.03 12.98 7.54
N ASN A 53 16.80 12.28 6.71
CA ASN A 53 16.43 12.00 5.33
C ASN A 53 15.22 11.06 5.26
N LYS A 54 15.15 10.07 6.14
CA LYS A 54 14.00 9.17 6.23
C LYS A 54 12.73 9.93 6.60
N VAL A 55 12.80 10.82 7.59
CA VAL A 55 11.65 11.64 7.99
C VAL A 55 11.16 12.46 6.81
N GLY A 56 12.06 13.13 6.08
CA GLY A 56 11.70 13.92 4.91
C GLY A 56 11.07 13.08 3.81
N ALA A 57 11.67 11.94 3.49
CA ALA A 57 11.19 11.06 2.43
C ALA A 57 9.79 10.50 2.72
N PHE A 58 9.52 10.13 3.98
CA PHE A 58 8.24 9.53 4.36
C PHE A 58 7.14 10.57 4.60
N GLN A 59 7.43 11.86 4.57
CA GLN A 59 6.39 12.89 4.66
C GLN A 59 5.36 12.79 3.54
N ILE A 60 5.72 12.21 2.41
CA ILE A 60 4.76 12.00 1.32
C ILE A 60 3.57 11.14 1.74
N MET A 61 3.77 10.26 2.72
CA MET A 61 2.70 9.42 3.24
C MET A 61 1.66 10.22 4.04
N GLU A 62 2.00 11.40 4.49
CA GLU A 62 1.09 12.29 5.22
C GLU A 62 0.37 13.27 4.32
N LEU A 63 0.78 13.36 3.05
CA LEU A 63 0.24 14.31 2.10
C LEU A 63 -1.24 14.10 1.80
N PRO A 64 -1.72 12.86 1.53
CA PRO A 64 -3.11 12.70 1.13
C PRO A 64 -4.07 12.86 2.32
N ASP A 65 -5.14 13.60 2.09
CA ASP A 65 -6.31 13.55 2.97
C ASP A 65 -7.14 12.32 2.59
N LEU A 66 -6.99 11.25 3.37
CA LEU A 66 -7.61 9.97 3.06
C LEU A 66 -9.13 10.04 3.06
N THR A 67 -9.73 10.99 3.76
CA THR A 67 -11.18 11.15 3.79
C THR A 67 -11.76 11.57 2.43
N THR A 68 -10.93 12.05 1.52
CA THR A 68 -11.35 12.45 0.17
C THR A 68 -11.29 11.31 -0.85
N TYR A 69 -10.80 10.14 -0.45
CA TYR A 69 -10.69 8.96 -1.31
C TYR A 69 -11.81 7.97 -1.04
N ASP A 70 -12.15 7.19 -2.04
CA ASP A 70 -13.16 6.13 -1.91
C ASP A 70 -12.59 4.87 -1.30
N GLY A 71 -11.28 4.71 -1.33
CA GLY A 71 -10.60 3.58 -0.72
C GLY A 71 -9.09 3.78 -0.70
N VAL A 72 -8.41 2.92 0.03
CA VAL A 72 -6.95 2.94 0.15
C VAL A 72 -6.39 1.54 0.02
N ILE A 73 -5.27 1.43 -0.71
CA ILE A 73 -4.47 0.22 -0.78
C ILE A 73 -3.12 0.54 -0.16
N VAL A 74 -2.67 -0.28 0.76
CA VAL A 74 -1.40 -0.06 1.46
C VAL A 74 -0.52 -1.30 1.39
N MET A 75 0.75 -1.09 1.05
CA MET A 75 1.81 -2.10 1.14
C MET A 75 2.70 -1.75 2.34
N LYS A 76 2.21 -2.03 3.53
CA LYS A 76 2.88 -1.65 4.78
C LYS A 76 4.30 -2.19 4.88
N ASN A 77 4.53 -3.43 4.41
CA ASN A 77 5.85 -4.05 4.43
C ASN A 77 6.91 -3.25 3.66
N SER A 78 6.50 -2.50 2.65
CA SER A 78 7.40 -1.68 1.86
C SER A 78 7.76 -0.36 2.54
N ILE A 79 7.00 0.03 3.57
CA ILE A 79 7.22 1.26 4.33
C ILE A 79 8.10 0.91 5.53
N GLN A 80 9.41 0.97 5.32
CA GLN A 80 10.39 0.49 6.30
C GLN A 80 10.86 1.59 7.27
N TYR A 81 9.92 2.39 7.70
CA TYR A 81 10.14 3.40 8.73
C TYR A 81 8.95 3.36 9.69
N GLU A 82 9.16 2.79 10.85
CA GLU A 82 8.08 2.47 11.78
C GLU A 82 7.22 3.67 12.19
N PRO A 83 7.78 4.85 12.52
CA PRO A 83 6.95 6.00 12.85
C PRO A 83 5.98 6.40 11.74
N ALA A 84 6.44 6.39 10.48
CA ALA A 84 5.59 6.70 9.34
C ALA A 84 4.52 5.63 9.12
N SER A 85 4.90 4.37 9.23
CA SER A 85 3.98 3.24 9.10
C SER A 85 2.87 3.31 10.16
N ASN A 86 3.22 3.54 11.41
CA ASN A 86 2.26 3.62 12.51
C ASN A 86 1.32 4.81 12.34
N SER A 87 1.85 5.97 11.97
CA SER A 87 1.05 7.16 11.70
C SER A 87 0.05 6.90 10.57
N LEU A 88 0.51 6.28 9.49
CA LEU A 88 -0.34 5.95 8.35
C LEU A 88 -1.45 4.98 8.73
N MET A 89 -1.14 3.93 9.50
CA MET A 89 -2.14 2.97 9.95
C MET A 89 -3.23 3.64 10.78
N ASN A 90 -2.85 4.55 11.67
CA ASN A 90 -3.81 5.30 12.48
C ASN A 90 -4.70 6.19 11.61
N ARG A 91 -4.12 6.87 10.62
CA ARG A 91 -4.87 7.74 9.71
C ARG A 91 -5.84 6.95 8.85
N ILE A 92 -5.47 5.77 8.39
CA ILE A 92 -6.36 4.89 7.63
C ILE A 92 -7.56 4.49 8.51
N LYS A 93 -7.33 4.08 9.74
CA LYS A 93 -8.40 3.72 10.67
C LYS A 93 -9.32 4.90 10.95
N GLU A 94 -8.78 6.06 11.20
CA GLU A 94 -9.54 7.28 11.48
C GLU A 94 -10.39 7.73 10.29
N SER A 95 -9.92 7.49 9.08
CA SER A 95 -10.64 7.89 7.86
C SER A 95 -11.92 7.10 7.64
N ARG A 96 -12.00 5.88 8.16
CA ARG A 96 -13.12 4.95 8.01
C ARG A 96 -13.45 4.57 6.57
N ILE A 97 -12.54 4.83 5.62
CA ILE A 97 -12.72 4.39 4.23
C ILE A 97 -12.32 2.92 4.09
N PRO A 98 -12.84 2.22 3.08
CA PRO A 98 -12.40 0.85 2.80
C PRO A 98 -10.90 0.78 2.59
N ALA A 99 -10.25 -0.19 3.22
CA ALA A 99 -8.80 -0.35 3.15
C ALA A 99 -8.44 -1.78 2.80
N VAL A 100 -7.43 -1.92 1.92
CA VAL A 100 -6.86 -3.20 1.52
C VAL A 100 -5.38 -3.20 1.87
N SER A 101 -4.95 -4.23 2.59
CA SER A 101 -3.53 -4.48 2.87
C SER A 101 -3.01 -5.55 1.92
N VAL A 102 -1.86 -5.30 1.31
CA VAL A 102 -1.20 -6.24 0.40
C VAL A 102 0.02 -6.85 1.10
N ASP A 103 0.10 -8.18 1.04
CA ASP A 103 1.21 -8.99 1.57
C ASP A 103 1.38 -8.99 3.10
N GLU A 104 0.55 -8.29 3.82
CA GLU A 104 0.60 -8.30 5.29
C GLU A 104 -0.81 -8.34 5.85
N TYR A 105 -1.02 -9.18 6.84
CA TYR A 105 -2.29 -9.18 7.57
C TYR A 105 -2.37 -7.97 8.49
N ILE A 106 -3.39 -7.16 8.30
CA ILE A 106 -3.69 -6.02 9.18
C ILE A 106 -5.14 -6.15 9.62
N ASP A 107 -5.35 -6.21 10.93
CA ASP A 107 -6.68 -6.31 11.48
C ASP A 107 -7.55 -5.10 11.10
N GLY A 108 -8.78 -5.35 10.74
CA GLY A 108 -9.72 -4.31 10.31
C GLY A 108 -9.63 -3.93 8.83
N MET A 109 -8.72 -4.55 8.08
CA MET A 109 -8.58 -4.33 6.64
C MET A 109 -8.86 -5.61 5.86
N HIS A 110 -9.24 -5.45 4.60
CA HIS A 110 -9.21 -6.58 3.66
C HIS A 110 -7.76 -6.91 3.35
N ASN A 111 -7.41 -8.19 3.38
CA ASN A 111 -6.03 -8.61 3.21
C ASN A 111 -5.89 -9.45 1.94
N VAL A 112 -4.94 -9.06 1.09
CA VAL A 112 -4.60 -9.77 -0.14
C VAL A 112 -3.15 -10.21 -0.05
N GLY A 113 -2.89 -11.48 -0.26
CA GLY A 113 -1.54 -12.00 -0.19
C GLY A 113 -1.48 -13.47 -0.56
N ILE A 114 -0.28 -14.03 -0.49
CA ILE A 114 -0.02 -15.44 -0.76
C ILE A 114 -0.03 -16.19 0.57
N SER A 115 -0.65 -17.36 0.58
CA SER A 115 -0.60 -18.25 1.74
C SER A 115 0.75 -18.96 1.81
N ASP A 116 1.65 -18.44 2.61
CA ASP A 116 2.97 -19.04 2.82
C ASP A 116 2.88 -20.45 3.40
N TYR A 117 1.89 -20.70 4.26
CA TYR A 117 1.69 -22.03 4.84
C TYR A 117 1.48 -23.09 3.78
N ASN A 118 0.58 -22.87 2.84
CA ASN A 118 0.30 -23.83 1.78
C ASN A 118 1.51 -24.03 0.84
N SER A 119 2.22 -22.94 0.55
CA SER A 119 3.42 -23.01 -0.30
C SER A 119 4.52 -23.82 0.37
N GLN A 120 4.77 -23.56 1.65
CA GLN A 120 5.79 -24.28 2.43
C GLN A 120 5.41 -25.75 2.60
N LYS A 121 4.15 -26.04 2.86
CA LYS A 121 3.65 -27.41 2.96
C LYS A 121 3.92 -28.21 1.69
N ARG A 122 3.64 -27.62 0.54
CA ARG A 122 3.89 -28.27 -0.75
C ARG A 122 5.38 -28.55 -0.98
N ILE A 123 6.25 -27.61 -0.60
CA ILE A 123 7.70 -27.80 -0.70
C ILE A 123 8.14 -28.99 0.17
N VAL A 124 7.69 -29.04 1.42
CA VAL A 124 8.02 -30.13 2.34
C VAL A 124 7.53 -31.47 1.83
N GLU A 125 6.34 -31.53 1.27
CA GLU A 125 5.77 -32.77 0.69
C GLU A 125 6.56 -33.29 -0.51
N HIS A 126 7.30 -32.42 -1.21
CA HIS A 126 8.15 -32.79 -2.34
C HIS A 126 9.57 -33.22 -1.94
N LEU A 127 9.98 -33.00 -0.72
CA LEU A 127 11.27 -33.44 -0.21
C LEU A 127 11.18 -34.90 0.24
#